data_5461d603672fa09558733ad2a771a46e
#
_entry.id   5461d603672fa09558733ad2a771a46e
#
_cell.length_a   1.000
_cell.length_b   1.000
_cell.length_c   1.000
_cell.angle_alpha   90.00
_cell.angle_beta   90.00
_cell.angle_gamma   90.00
#
_symmetry.space_group_name_H-M   'P 1'
#
loop_
_entity.id
_entity.type
_entity.pdbx_description
1 polymer ?
#
loop_
_entity_poly.entity_id
_entity_poly.type
_entity_poly.pdbx_seq_one_letter_code
_entity_poly.pdbx_strand_id
1 'polypeptide(L)'
;MEKIRQVKTEEDVIHLLQVALEHEWAVSFEYVVHAYSMPKGRFLYEDPVLKQATDARAQTIQIGIDEMYHALQLGITLARLGVDPGFGTDEVVRHPLVGDNLRRDKMTEEMVTDLYQSAEIEPGAFPEIENMVWNISFDEVRHIAQFGAMIDAVEAAFGAGAAGYPPNPDREHRGDLRLLHGLNRLENEAMHRYLKYVMMFNAHQDLSQRLFKNSVNHMRHWDKLSGLLVRLGDVVAIENAVTDAAGVERSRLPMPAAYPGGNRLSALETLPDLERGLVAKYEEAVALDLPEEVRAQLRLHLALTREHVFTQDKLLANARRIKGVV
;
A
#
# COMPACT_ATOMS: atom_id res chain seq x y z
N MET A 1 -5.25 -6.22 16.74
CA MET A 1 -6.40 -6.55 15.86
C MET A 1 -7.53 -7.15 16.68
N GLU A 2 -8.78 -6.82 16.37
CA GLU A 2 -9.97 -7.41 17.03
C GLU A 2 -10.15 -8.87 16.58
N LYS A 3 -10.46 -9.79 17.53
CA LYS A 3 -10.72 -11.20 17.19
C LYS A 3 -12.22 -11.42 16.92
N ILE A 4 -12.53 -11.81 15.69
CA ILE A 4 -13.90 -12.13 15.27
C ILE A 4 -14.03 -13.66 15.24
N ARG A 5 -14.66 -14.22 16.26
CA ARG A 5 -14.68 -15.67 16.45
C ARG A 5 -15.85 -16.41 15.79
N GLN A 6 -17.00 -15.76 15.62
CA GLN A 6 -18.18 -16.40 15.03
C GLN A 6 -18.73 -15.52 13.92
N VAL A 7 -18.79 -16.07 12.73
CA VAL A 7 -19.28 -15.42 11.50
C VAL A 7 -20.50 -16.19 11.02
N LYS A 8 -21.70 -15.72 11.43
CA LYS A 8 -22.98 -16.40 11.17
C LYS A 8 -23.93 -15.57 10.34
N THR A 9 -23.73 -14.25 10.31
CA THR A 9 -24.59 -13.30 9.61
C THR A 9 -23.79 -12.55 8.56
N GLU A 10 -24.48 -11.92 7.61
CA GLU A 10 -23.86 -11.02 6.65
C GLU A 10 -23.16 -9.82 7.33
N GLU A 11 -23.71 -9.36 8.46
CA GLU A 11 -23.11 -8.30 9.27
C GLU A 11 -21.76 -8.73 9.87
N ASP A 12 -21.67 -9.98 10.35
CA ASP A 12 -20.41 -10.55 10.85
C ASP A 12 -19.36 -10.66 9.72
N VAL A 13 -19.80 -11.07 8.53
CA VAL A 13 -18.94 -11.13 7.33
C VAL A 13 -18.43 -9.73 6.98
N ILE A 14 -19.31 -8.73 6.89
CA ILE A 14 -18.92 -7.34 6.58
C ILE A 14 -17.90 -6.85 7.61
N HIS A 15 -18.13 -7.11 8.89
CA HIS A 15 -17.21 -6.69 9.95
C HIS A 15 -15.83 -7.37 9.81
N LEU A 16 -15.79 -8.68 9.60
CA LEU A 16 -14.55 -9.43 9.34
C LEU A 16 -13.77 -8.82 8.18
N LEU A 17 -14.44 -8.59 7.05
CA LEU A 17 -13.80 -8.09 5.84
C LEU A 17 -13.29 -6.64 6.01
N GLN A 18 -13.99 -5.80 6.78
CA GLN A 18 -13.53 -4.43 7.05
C GLN A 18 -12.30 -4.40 7.96
N VAL A 19 -12.28 -5.21 9.03
CA VAL A 19 -11.11 -5.33 9.92
C VAL A 19 -9.90 -5.86 9.15
N ALA A 20 -10.08 -6.88 8.32
CA ALA A 20 -9.03 -7.39 7.46
C ALA A 20 -8.54 -6.33 6.47
N LEU A 21 -9.44 -5.62 5.77
CA LEU A 21 -9.09 -4.58 4.81
C LEU A 21 -8.27 -3.45 5.42
N GLU A 22 -8.60 -2.99 6.63
CA GLU A 22 -7.84 -1.96 7.34
C GLU A 22 -6.42 -2.42 7.67
N HIS A 23 -6.25 -3.70 7.97
CA HIS A 23 -4.96 -4.32 8.21
C HIS A 23 -4.13 -4.39 6.92
N GLU A 24 -4.67 -4.98 5.86
CA GLU A 24 -3.99 -5.14 4.57
C GLU A 24 -3.52 -3.80 3.98
N TRP A 25 -4.33 -2.73 4.14
CA TRP A 25 -3.90 -1.38 3.76
C TRP A 25 -2.71 -0.88 4.56
N ALA A 26 -2.69 -1.11 5.87
CA ALA A 26 -1.60 -0.67 6.73
C ALA A 26 -0.31 -1.41 6.40
N VAL A 27 -0.34 -2.75 6.31
CA VAL A 27 0.85 -3.57 6.08
C VAL A 27 1.40 -3.41 4.68
N SER A 28 0.57 -3.22 3.65
CA SER A 28 1.04 -2.94 2.30
C SER A 28 1.92 -1.69 2.23
N PHE A 29 1.59 -0.64 2.99
CA PHE A 29 2.42 0.56 3.12
C PHE A 29 3.65 0.30 4.01
N GLU A 30 3.45 -0.33 5.18
CA GLU A 30 4.50 -0.63 6.17
C GLU A 30 5.65 -1.41 5.52
N TYR A 31 5.35 -2.45 4.73
CA TYR A 31 6.36 -3.27 4.07
C TYR A 31 7.17 -2.50 3.02
N VAL A 32 6.56 -1.58 2.29
CA VAL A 32 7.30 -0.71 1.38
C VAL A 32 8.22 0.24 2.16
N VAL A 33 7.77 0.81 3.27
CA VAL A 33 8.60 1.65 4.16
C VAL A 33 9.78 0.86 4.71
N HIS A 34 9.56 -0.38 5.18
CA HIS A 34 10.61 -1.25 5.69
C HIS A 34 11.58 -1.65 4.59
N ALA A 35 11.10 -2.06 3.43
CA ALA A 35 11.93 -2.40 2.28
C ALA A 35 12.86 -1.25 1.88
N TYR A 36 12.34 -0.02 1.82
CA TYR A 36 13.16 1.15 1.48
C TYR A 36 14.06 1.66 2.62
N SER A 37 13.93 1.14 3.82
CA SER A 37 14.93 1.30 4.88
C SER A 37 16.11 0.35 4.73
N MET A 38 16.00 -0.72 3.94
CA MET A 38 17.04 -1.72 3.71
C MET A 38 17.95 -1.35 2.52
N PRO A 39 19.28 -1.47 2.66
CA PRO A 39 20.20 -1.38 1.53
C PRO A 39 19.94 -2.49 0.50
N LYS A 40 19.75 -2.10 -0.76
CA LYS A 40 19.50 -3.04 -1.87
C LYS A 40 20.68 -3.99 -2.07
N GLY A 41 20.41 -5.28 -2.20
CA GLY A 41 21.40 -6.32 -2.48
C GLY A 41 22.32 -6.68 -1.30
N ARG A 42 22.05 -6.12 -0.11
CA ARG A 42 22.88 -6.38 1.07
C ARG A 42 22.40 -7.58 1.87
N PHE A 43 21.09 -7.77 1.95
CA PHE A 43 20.48 -8.83 2.75
C PHE A 43 19.93 -9.91 1.82
N LEU A 44 20.82 -10.84 1.41
CA LEU A 44 20.46 -12.01 0.62
C LEU A 44 20.11 -13.16 1.55
N TYR A 45 19.05 -13.89 1.23
CA TYR A 45 18.58 -15.05 1.96
C TYR A 45 18.15 -16.15 0.97
N GLU A 46 18.10 -17.40 1.43
CA GLU A 46 17.49 -18.48 0.66
C GLU A 46 15.97 -18.49 0.91
N ASP A 47 15.21 -18.15 -0.11
CA ASP A 47 13.75 -18.12 -0.01
C ASP A 47 13.21 -19.54 0.25
N PRO A 48 12.45 -19.77 1.35
CA PRO A 48 11.96 -21.09 1.71
C PRO A 48 10.92 -21.65 0.74
N VAL A 49 10.30 -20.77 -0.05
CA VAL A 49 9.25 -21.12 -1.04
C VAL A 49 9.87 -21.31 -2.42
N LEU A 50 10.62 -20.30 -2.90
CA LEU A 50 11.19 -20.29 -4.25
C LEU A 50 12.48 -21.13 -4.36
N LYS A 51 13.10 -21.50 -3.23
CA LYS A 51 14.36 -22.28 -3.16
C LYS A 51 15.49 -21.62 -3.95
N GLN A 52 15.61 -20.32 -3.86
CA GLN A 52 16.63 -19.52 -4.54
C GLN A 52 17.12 -18.36 -3.66
N ALA A 53 18.31 -17.86 -3.96
CA ALA A 53 18.84 -16.66 -3.31
C ALA A 53 18.02 -15.44 -3.75
N THR A 54 17.46 -14.73 -2.79
CA THR A 54 16.56 -13.59 -2.99
C THR A 54 17.04 -12.40 -2.15
N ASP A 55 16.86 -11.18 -2.65
CA ASP A 55 17.09 -9.95 -1.90
C ASP A 55 15.91 -9.66 -0.98
N ALA A 56 16.15 -9.59 0.32
CA ALA A 56 15.11 -9.33 1.33
C ALA A 56 14.30 -8.06 1.03
N ARG A 57 14.96 -6.96 0.60
CA ARG A 57 14.26 -5.74 0.19
C ARG A 57 13.29 -5.99 -0.96
N ALA A 58 13.72 -6.70 -1.99
CA ALA A 58 12.87 -6.96 -3.16
C ALA A 58 11.67 -7.86 -2.79
N GLN A 59 11.90 -8.85 -1.94
CA GLN A 59 10.84 -9.74 -1.49
C GLN A 59 9.84 -9.04 -0.57
N THR A 60 10.29 -8.18 0.35
CA THR A 60 9.40 -7.39 1.20
C THR A 60 8.49 -6.46 0.36
N ILE A 61 9.02 -5.86 -0.73
CA ILE A 61 8.19 -5.11 -1.69
C ILE A 61 7.17 -6.04 -2.36
N GLN A 62 7.57 -7.25 -2.77
CA GLN A 62 6.66 -8.20 -3.42
C GLN A 62 5.54 -8.63 -2.47
N ILE A 63 5.85 -8.93 -1.21
CA ILE A 63 4.84 -9.24 -0.19
C ILE A 63 3.88 -8.04 -0.04
N GLY A 64 4.38 -6.81 0.09
CA GLY A 64 3.53 -5.62 0.15
C GLY A 64 2.61 -5.45 -1.09
N ILE A 65 3.00 -5.93 -2.27
CA ILE A 65 2.13 -5.99 -3.45
C ILE A 65 1.05 -7.07 -3.28
N ASP A 66 1.41 -8.22 -2.71
CA ASP A 66 0.46 -9.30 -2.45
C ASP A 66 -0.63 -8.80 -1.46
N GLU A 67 -0.27 -8.03 -0.41
CA GLU A 67 -1.22 -7.40 0.53
C GLU A 67 -2.15 -6.38 -0.16
N MET A 68 -1.66 -5.64 -1.16
CA MET A 68 -2.54 -4.79 -1.97
C MET A 68 -3.57 -5.60 -2.77
N TYR A 69 -3.21 -6.81 -3.22
CA TYR A 69 -4.17 -7.73 -3.87
C TYR A 69 -5.16 -8.32 -2.87
N HIS A 70 -4.73 -8.67 -1.65
CA HIS A 70 -5.63 -9.08 -0.56
C HIS A 70 -6.64 -7.98 -0.26
N ALA A 71 -6.19 -6.75 -0.04
CA ALA A 71 -7.04 -5.58 0.15
C ALA A 71 -8.04 -5.40 -1.01
N LEU A 72 -7.59 -5.60 -2.25
CA LEU A 72 -8.46 -5.48 -3.42
C LEU A 72 -9.56 -6.56 -3.43
N GLN A 73 -9.24 -7.82 -3.09
CA GLN A 73 -10.20 -8.91 -3.01
C GLN A 73 -11.25 -8.66 -1.92
N LEU A 74 -10.79 -8.27 -0.71
CA LEU A 74 -11.65 -7.93 0.43
C LEU A 74 -12.60 -6.78 0.08
N GLY A 75 -12.08 -5.70 -0.49
CA GLY A 75 -12.86 -4.54 -0.85
C GLY A 75 -13.85 -4.77 -1.99
N ILE A 76 -13.52 -5.59 -3.01
CA ILE A 76 -14.48 -6.00 -4.05
C ILE A 76 -15.61 -6.83 -3.42
N THR A 77 -15.29 -7.69 -2.47
CA THR A 77 -16.28 -8.53 -1.80
C THR A 77 -17.23 -7.67 -0.95
N LEU A 78 -16.71 -6.71 -0.18
CA LEU A 78 -17.54 -5.72 0.53
C LEU A 78 -18.47 -4.97 -0.42
N ALA A 79 -17.96 -4.49 -1.54
CA ALA A 79 -18.77 -3.77 -2.53
C ALA A 79 -19.86 -4.64 -3.16
N ARG A 80 -19.64 -5.95 -3.33
CA ARG A 80 -20.67 -6.92 -3.78
C ARG A 80 -21.74 -7.16 -2.73
N LEU A 81 -21.40 -7.09 -1.45
CA LEU A 81 -22.35 -7.10 -0.32
C LEU A 81 -23.09 -5.75 -0.16
N GLY A 82 -22.89 -4.80 -1.07
CA GLY A 82 -23.55 -3.50 -1.03
C GLY A 82 -22.94 -2.48 -0.07
N VAL A 83 -21.75 -2.77 0.46
CA VAL A 83 -21.04 -1.91 1.40
C VAL A 83 -19.83 -1.29 0.70
N ASP A 84 -19.71 0.03 0.73
CA ASP A 84 -18.51 0.69 0.23
C ASP A 84 -17.32 0.42 1.18
N PRO A 85 -16.16 -0.01 0.65
CA PRO A 85 -14.99 -0.29 1.46
C PRO A 85 -14.55 0.92 2.28
N GLY A 86 -14.24 0.74 3.55
CA GLY A 86 -13.72 1.79 4.43
C GLY A 86 -12.37 2.33 3.99
N PHE A 87 -11.96 3.48 4.57
CA PHE A 87 -10.61 4.04 4.41
C PHE A 87 -9.83 3.99 5.74
N GLY A 88 -10.25 3.16 6.70
CA GLY A 88 -9.48 2.95 7.92
C GLY A 88 -8.16 2.22 7.65
N THR A 89 -7.18 2.43 8.53
CA THR A 89 -5.93 1.66 8.56
C THR A 89 -5.57 1.30 9.99
N ASP A 90 -4.87 0.19 10.16
CA ASP A 90 -4.15 -0.13 11.37
C ASP A 90 -2.91 0.77 11.55
N GLU A 91 -2.23 0.61 12.68
CA GLU A 91 -1.01 1.37 12.97
C GLU A 91 0.16 0.88 12.11
N VAL A 92 0.85 1.81 11.47
CA VAL A 92 2.11 1.61 10.76
C VAL A 92 3.27 1.91 11.71
N VAL A 93 4.27 1.03 11.76
CA VAL A 93 5.43 1.13 12.67
C VAL A 93 6.71 1.01 11.86
N ARG A 94 7.73 1.82 12.16
CA ARG A 94 9.10 1.64 11.65
C ARG A 94 10.11 1.66 12.77
N HIS A 95 10.96 0.64 12.82
CA HIS A 95 12.09 0.54 13.73
C HIS A 95 13.39 1.02 13.06
N PRO A 96 14.38 1.48 13.84
CA PRO A 96 15.70 1.84 13.31
C PRO A 96 16.49 0.63 12.79
N LEU A 97 16.22 -0.55 13.32
CA LEU A 97 16.92 -1.79 12.97
C LEU A 97 16.14 -2.61 11.97
N VAL A 98 16.83 -3.17 10.97
CA VAL A 98 16.25 -4.01 9.92
C VAL A 98 15.60 -5.27 10.51
N GLY A 99 16.27 -5.94 11.43
CA GLY A 99 15.76 -7.15 12.08
C GLY A 99 14.45 -6.90 12.84
N ASP A 100 14.30 -5.72 13.47
CA ASP A 100 13.08 -5.36 14.20
C ASP A 100 11.91 -5.06 13.25
N ASN A 101 12.18 -4.43 12.10
CA ASN A 101 11.19 -4.25 11.04
C ASN A 101 10.70 -5.61 10.51
N LEU A 102 11.61 -6.52 10.15
CA LEU A 102 11.25 -7.86 9.67
C LEU A 102 10.50 -8.70 10.72
N ARG A 103 10.83 -8.55 12.03
CA ARG A 103 10.05 -9.18 13.12
C ARG A 103 8.66 -8.57 13.24
N ARG A 104 8.54 -7.26 13.06
CA ARG A 104 7.25 -6.56 13.03
C ARG A 104 6.43 -7.08 11.85
N ASP A 105 7.01 -7.19 10.63
CA ASP A 105 6.36 -7.72 9.45
C ASP A 105 5.85 -9.15 9.69
N LYS A 106 6.72 -10.03 10.20
CA LYS A 106 6.32 -11.40 10.57
C LYS A 106 5.19 -11.43 11.60
N MET A 107 5.22 -10.56 12.60
CA MET A 107 4.18 -10.48 13.63
C MET A 107 2.84 -10.02 13.04
N THR A 108 2.83 -9.09 12.09
CA THR A 108 1.59 -8.65 11.42
C THR A 108 0.95 -9.77 10.61
N GLU A 109 1.75 -10.56 9.88
CA GLU A 109 1.29 -11.76 9.18
C GLU A 109 0.71 -12.82 10.15
N GLU A 110 1.37 -13.05 11.28
CA GLU A 110 0.86 -13.97 12.31
C GLU A 110 -0.47 -13.48 12.90
N MET A 111 -0.63 -12.16 13.07
CA MET A 111 -1.87 -11.57 13.58
C MET A 111 -3.05 -11.71 12.61
N VAL A 112 -2.83 -11.49 11.31
CA VAL A 112 -3.89 -11.63 10.31
C VAL A 112 -4.20 -13.08 10.00
N THR A 113 -3.19 -13.95 10.03
CA THR A 113 -3.39 -15.41 9.96
C THR A 113 -4.28 -15.89 11.11
N ASP A 114 -4.03 -15.45 12.37
CA ASP A 114 -4.87 -15.79 13.52
C ASP A 114 -6.30 -15.24 13.36
N LEU A 115 -6.47 -14.04 12.79
CA LEU A 115 -7.79 -13.50 12.46
C LEU A 115 -8.55 -14.43 11.52
N TYR A 116 -7.95 -14.80 10.38
CA TYR A 116 -8.59 -15.62 9.37
C TYR A 116 -8.85 -17.07 9.85
N GLN A 117 -7.91 -17.68 10.54
CA GLN A 117 -8.03 -19.05 11.02
C GLN A 117 -8.93 -19.19 12.25
N SER A 118 -9.06 -18.15 13.07
CA SER A 118 -9.96 -18.15 14.24
C SER A 118 -11.40 -17.73 13.89
N ALA A 119 -11.64 -17.21 12.69
CA ALA A 119 -12.98 -16.86 12.23
C ALA A 119 -13.77 -18.16 11.91
N GLU A 120 -14.63 -18.58 12.86
CA GLU A 120 -15.54 -19.70 12.67
C GLU A 120 -16.69 -19.28 11.76
N ILE A 121 -16.47 -19.36 10.43
CA ILE A 121 -17.50 -19.12 9.43
C ILE A 121 -18.43 -20.32 9.43
N GLU A 122 -19.76 -20.10 9.52
CA GLU A 122 -20.74 -21.19 9.51
C GLU A 122 -20.61 -21.97 8.20
N PRO A 123 -20.32 -23.29 8.26
CA PRO A 123 -19.99 -24.09 7.07
C PRO A 123 -21.08 -24.04 5.99
N GLY A 124 -20.71 -23.62 4.79
CA GLY A 124 -21.60 -23.51 3.64
C GLY A 124 -22.57 -22.32 3.66
N ALA A 125 -22.55 -21.47 4.70
CA ALA A 125 -23.36 -20.25 4.71
C ALA A 125 -22.78 -19.18 3.77
N PHE A 126 -21.45 -19.07 3.70
CA PHE A 126 -20.72 -18.06 2.90
C PHE A 126 -19.55 -18.70 2.14
N PRO A 127 -19.79 -19.64 1.18
CA PRO A 127 -18.72 -20.44 0.58
C PRO A 127 -17.68 -19.61 -0.20
N GLU A 128 -18.07 -18.48 -0.79
CA GLU A 128 -17.13 -17.58 -1.47
C GLU A 128 -16.21 -16.88 -0.47
N ILE A 129 -16.72 -16.52 0.71
CA ILE A 129 -15.95 -15.89 1.79
C ILE A 129 -15.00 -16.90 2.41
N GLU A 130 -15.47 -18.12 2.70
CA GLU A 130 -14.65 -19.22 3.22
C GLU A 130 -13.45 -19.47 2.29
N ASN A 131 -13.70 -19.61 0.99
CA ASN A 131 -12.64 -19.83 0.00
C ASN A 131 -11.65 -18.65 -0.08
N MET A 132 -12.15 -17.41 -0.06
CA MET A 132 -11.31 -16.22 -0.12
C MET A 132 -10.40 -16.10 1.12
N VAL A 133 -10.98 -16.21 2.31
CA VAL A 133 -10.26 -16.15 3.58
C VAL A 133 -9.22 -17.28 3.68
N TRP A 134 -9.57 -18.49 3.23
CA TRP A 134 -8.65 -19.61 3.18
C TRP A 134 -7.46 -19.34 2.25
N ASN A 135 -7.70 -18.82 1.05
CA ASN A 135 -6.63 -18.52 0.09
C ASN A 135 -5.70 -17.43 0.61
N ILE A 136 -6.23 -16.34 1.16
CA ILE A 136 -5.43 -15.27 1.76
C ILE A 136 -4.60 -15.84 2.92
N SER A 137 -5.22 -16.58 3.86
CA SER A 137 -4.51 -17.20 4.98
C SER A 137 -3.37 -18.13 4.55
N PHE A 138 -3.48 -18.78 3.40
CA PHE A 138 -2.39 -19.59 2.85
C PHE A 138 -1.22 -18.74 2.36
N ASP A 139 -1.48 -17.61 1.75
CA ASP A 139 -0.45 -16.65 1.36
C ASP A 139 0.27 -16.07 2.60
N GLU A 140 -0.48 -15.74 3.68
CA GLU A 140 0.09 -15.23 4.93
C GLU A 140 1.06 -16.25 5.58
N VAL A 141 0.70 -17.53 5.59
CA VAL A 141 1.60 -18.59 6.09
C VAL A 141 2.91 -18.65 5.28
N ARG A 142 2.84 -18.41 3.98
CA ARG A 142 4.01 -18.30 3.11
C ARG A 142 4.86 -17.06 3.48
N HIS A 143 4.24 -15.91 3.68
CA HIS A 143 4.90 -14.66 4.07
C HIS A 143 5.59 -14.80 5.44
N ILE A 144 4.94 -15.41 6.44
CA ILE A 144 5.53 -15.74 7.74
C ILE A 144 6.84 -16.53 7.58
N ALA A 145 6.83 -17.56 6.72
CA ALA A 145 8.03 -18.37 6.48
C ALA A 145 9.14 -17.55 5.79
N GLN A 146 8.79 -16.69 4.83
CA GLN A 146 9.74 -15.83 4.14
C GLN A 146 10.34 -14.79 5.07
N PHE A 147 9.54 -14.07 5.88
CA PHE A 147 10.05 -13.13 6.88
C PHE A 147 10.92 -13.83 7.93
N GLY A 148 10.56 -15.05 8.37
CA GLY A 148 11.39 -15.86 9.26
C GLY A 148 12.79 -16.11 8.69
N ALA A 149 12.86 -16.55 7.43
CA ALA A 149 14.13 -16.79 6.76
C ALA A 149 14.96 -15.50 6.54
N MET A 150 14.31 -14.36 6.27
CA MET A 150 14.98 -13.06 6.17
C MET A 150 15.59 -12.64 7.51
N ILE A 151 14.86 -12.81 8.63
CA ILE A 151 15.33 -12.51 9.99
C ILE A 151 16.60 -13.34 10.28
N ASP A 152 16.54 -14.64 10.08
CA ASP A 152 17.65 -15.56 10.32
C ASP A 152 18.89 -15.17 9.51
N ALA A 153 18.72 -14.83 8.22
CA ALA A 153 19.80 -14.42 7.35
C ALA A 153 20.43 -13.08 7.75
N VAL A 154 19.61 -12.09 8.12
CA VAL A 154 20.08 -10.78 8.59
C VAL A 154 20.87 -10.93 9.90
N GLU A 155 20.36 -11.70 10.85
CA GLU A 155 21.00 -11.92 12.14
C GLU A 155 22.30 -12.72 12.02
N ALA A 156 22.32 -13.75 11.18
CA ALA A 156 23.51 -14.54 10.93
C ALA A 156 24.65 -13.73 10.27
N ALA A 157 24.30 -12.85 9.33
CA ALA A 157 25.28 -12.09 8.56
C ALA A 157 25.74 -10.80 9.26
N PHE A 158 24.89 -10.13 10.04
CA PHE A 158 25.11 -8.78 10.54
C PHE A 158 24.81 -8.62 12.04
N GLY A 159 24.32 -9.66 12.70
CA GLY A 159 23.85 -9.60 14.08
C GLY A 159 22.53 -8.86 14.25
N ALA A 160 21.95 -8.91 15.44
CA ALA A 160 20.67 -8.27 15.77
C ALA A 160 20.69 -6.73 15.64
N GLY A 161 21.88 -6.11 15.61
CA GLY A 161 22.06 -4.65 15.52
C GLY A 161 22.19 -4.10 14.09
N ALA A 162 21.83 -4.88 13.05
CA ALA A 162 21.88 -4.40 11.67
C ALA A 162 20.97 -3.17 11.47
N ALA A 163 21.61 -1.99 11.31
CA ALA A 163 20.87 -0.75 11.10
C ALA A 163 20.35 -0.63 9.66
N GLY A 164 19.14 -0.11 9.54
CA GLY A 164 18.58 0.39 8.28
C GLY A 164 19.14 1.76 7.91
N TYR A 165 18.67 2.30 6.79
CA TYR A 165 18.92 3.70 6.46
C TYR A 165 18.15 4.60 7.45
N PRO A 166 18.83 5.57 8.08
CA PRO A 166 18.14 6.54 8.94
C PRO A 166 17.43 7.60 8.11
N PRO A 167 16.40 8.25 8.68
CA PRO A 167 15.89 9.49 8.13
C PRO A 167 16.99 10.56 8.02
N ASN A 168 16.93 11.38 6.97
CA ASN A 168 17.86 12.49 6.80
C ASN A 168 17.60 13.56 7.87
N PRO A 169 18.60 13.95 8.69
CA PRO A 169 18.41 14.93 9.74
C PRO A 169 18.05 16.33 9.21
N ASP A 170 18.43 16.64 7.96
CA ASP A 170 18.16 17.92 7.32
C ASP A 170 16.88 17.90 6.45
N ARG A 171 16.09 16.82 6.50
CA ARG A 171 14.87 16.61 5.69
C ARG A 171 13.98 17.86 5.66
N GLU A 172 13.71 18.44 6.82
CA GLU A 172 12.79 19.58 6.95
C GLU A 172 13.38 20.90 6.37
N HIS A 173 14.70 20.99 6.25
CA HIS A 173 15.38 22.16 5.70
C HIS A 173 15.66 22.04 4.20
N ARG A 174 15.69 20.84 3.65
CA ARG A 174 15.92 20.56 2.24
C ARG A 174 14.63 20.64 1.43
N GLY A 175 14.49 21.70 0.64
CA GLY A 175 13.32 21.93 -0.22
C GLY A 175 13.07 20.82 -1.25
N ASP A 176 14.14 20.21 -1.79
CA ASP A 176 14.07 19.07 -2.70
C ASP A 176 13.46 17.84 -2.02
N LEU A 177 13.91 17.47 -0.81
CA LEU A 177 13.37 16.33 -0.08
C LEU A 177 11.91 16.56 0.30
N ARG A 178 11.55 17.74 0.82
CA ARG A 178 10.15 18.06 1.16
C ARG A 178 9.21 17.90 -0.04
N LEU A 179 9.63 18.37 -1.21
CA LEU A 179 8.82 18.25 -2.43
C LEU A 179 8.68 16.80 -2.87
N LEU A 180 9.78 16.03 -2.84
CA LEU A 180 9.74 14.60 -3.21
C LEU A 180 8.95 13.75 -2.20
N HIS A 181 9.00 14.04 -0.91
CA HIS A 181 8.11 13.42 0.08
C HIS A 181 6.65 13.77 -0.17
N GLY A 182 6.37 15.04 -0.50
CA GLY A 182 5.01 15.45 -0.89
C GLY A 182 4.49 14.69 -2.10
N LEU A 183 5.32 14.52 -3.14
CA LEU A 183 4.98 13.70 -4.30
C LEU A 183 4.79 12.22 -3.95
N ASN A 184 5.71 11.64 -3.17
CA ASN A 184 5.64 10.24 -2.74
C ASN A 184 4.33 9.95 -1.99
N ARG A 185 3.94 10.85 -1.06
CA ARG A 185 2.66 10.77 -0.35
C ARG A 185 1.46 10.88 -1.29
N LEU A 186 1.45 11.85 -2.21
CA LEU A 186 0.35 12.04 -3.14
C LEU A 186 0.16 10.87 -4.11
N GLU A 187 1.25 10.24 -4.55
CA GLU A 187 1.18 9.03 -5.38
C GLU A 187 0.63 7.83 -4.61
N ASN A 188 1.01 7.67 -3.33
CA ASN A 188 0.43 6.66 -2.46
C ASN A 188 -1.07 6.92 -2.24
N GLU A 189 -1.47 8.16 -1.93
CA GLU A 189 -2.88 8.56 -1.81
C GLU A 189 -3.66 8.28 -3.10
N ALA A 190 -3.11 8.65 -4.25
CA ALA A 190 -3.73 8.41 -5.54
C ALA A 190 -3.93 6.91 -5.80
N MET A 191 -2.90 6.09 -5.56
CA MET A 191 -2.98 4.64 -5.69
C MET A 191 -4.15 4.07 -4.88
N HIS A 192 -4.24 4.40 -3.58
CA HIS A 192 -5.30 3.93 -2.70
C HIS A 192 -6.69 4.40 -3.15
N ARG A 193 -6.81 5.67 -3.56
CA ARG A 193 -8.07 6.24 -4.05
C ARG A 193 -8.55 5.53 -5.31
N TYR A 194 -7.66 5.28 -6.27
CA TYR A 194 -7.98 4.52 -7.47
C TYR A 194 -8.36 3.08 -7.17
N LEU A 195 -7.62 2.38 -6.29
CA LEU A 195 -7.96 1.01 -5.88
C LEU A 195 -9.34 0.93 -5.22
N LYS A 196 -9.66 1.87 -4.34
CA LYS A 196 -11.02 1.95 -3.76
C LYS A 196 -12.09 2.11 -4.85
N TYR A 197 -11.84 2.95 -5.84
CA TYR A 197 -12.81 3.11 -6.93
C TYR A 197 -12.90 1.85 -7.82
N VAL A 198 -11.81 1.10 -7.99
CA VAL A 198 -11.87 -0.25 -8.60
C VAL A 198 -12.84 -1.14 -7.85
N MET A 199 -12.76 -1.18 -6.51
CA MET A 199 -13.66 -1.96 -5.66
C MET A 199 -15.11 -1.52 -5.85
N MET A 200 -15.39 -0.22 -5.72
CA MET A 200 -16.74 0.35 -5.82
C MET A 200 -17.38 0.16 -7.20
N PHE A 201 -16.59 0.20 -8.26
CA PHE A 201 -17.06 0.09 -9.65
C PHE A 201 -16.79 -1.29 -10.28
N ASN A 202 -16.53 -2.33 -9.47
CA ASN A 202 -16.19 -3.67 -9.98
C ASN A 202 -17.24 -4.28 -10.91
N ALA A 203 -18.53 -3.94 -10.75
CA ALA A 203 -19.61 -4.37 -11.64
C ALA A 203 -19.53 -3.76 -13.06
N HIS A 204 -18.73 -2.71 -13.26
CA HIS A 204 -18.53 -2.02 -14.54
C HIS A 204 -17.12 -2.30 -15.06
N GLN A 205 -16.91 -3.45 -15.70
CA GLN A 205 -15.61 -3.99 -16.08
C GLN A 205 -14.71 -2.98 -16.79
N ASP A 206 -15.18 -2.29 -17.83
CA ASP A 206 -14.37 -1.32 -18.59
C ASP A 206 -13.88 -0.15 -17.72
N LEU A 207 -14.75 0.34 -16.83
CA LEU A 207 -14.43 1.42 -15.91
C LEU A 207 -13.41 0.93 -14.85
N SER A 208 -13.70 -0.18 -14.22
CA SER A 208 -12.86 -0.80 -13.20
C SER A 208 -11.44 -1.11 -13.74
N GLN A 209 -11.31 -1.67 -14.93
CA GLN A 209 -10.00 -1.94 -15.56
C GLN A 209 -9.19 -0.66 -15.82
N ARG A 210 -9.83 0.43 -16.24
CA ARG A 210 -9.14 1.72 -16.43
C ARG A 210 -8.66 2.32 -15.11
N LEU A 211 -9.49 2.27 -14.09
CA LEU A 211 -9.13 2.71 -12.73
C LEU A 211 -7.97 1.87 -12.19
N PHE A 212 -8.02 0.55 -12.37
CA PHE A 212 -6.95 -0.35 -11.95
C PHE A 212 -5.62 -0.05 -12.67
N LYS A 213 -5.65 0.18 -13.99
CA LYS A 213 -4.45 0.58 -14.74
C LYS A 213 -3.81 1.85 -14.16
N ASN A 214 -4.62 2.84 -13.83
CA ASN A 214 -4.11 4.08 -13.23
C ASN A 214 -3.56 3.85 -11.83
N SER A 215 -4.24 3.05 -11.00
CA SER A 215 -3.72 2.66 -9.68
C SER A 215 -2.34 2.01 -9.78
N VAL A 216 -2.14 1.06 -10.71
CA VAL A 216 -0.83 0.42 -10.95
C VAL A 216 0.23 1.45 -11.40
N ASN A 217 -0.14 2.46 -12.17
CA ASN A 217 0.80 3.51 -12.54
C ASN A 217 1.22 4.35 -11.32
N HIS A 218 0.27 4.75 -10.45
CA HIS A 218 0.57 5.47 -9.21
C HIS A 218 1.42 4.63 -8.25
N MET A 219 1.14 3.33 -8.13
CA MET A 219 1.98 2.39 -7.37
C MET A 219 3.43 2.39 -7.88
N ARG A 220 3.63 2.33 -9.21
CA ARG A 220 4.97 2.39 -9.82
C ARG A 220 5.65 3.74 -9.60
N HIS A 221 4.92 4.85 -9.67
CA HIS A 221 5.46 6.16 -9.37
C HIS A 221 5.88 6.25 -7.91
N TRP A 222 5.04 5.79 -6.99
CA TRP A 222 5.33 5.71 -5.56
C TRP A 222 6.59 4.88 -5.27
N ASP A 223 6.70 3.67 -5.84
CA ASP A 223 7.90 2.81 -5.76
C ASP A 223 9.16 3.54 -6.25
N LYS A 224 9.10 4.16 -7.44
CA LYS A 224 10.25 4.87 -7.99
C LYS A 224 10.64 6.10 -7.19
N LEU A 225 9.68 6.89 -6.71
CA LEU A 225 9.93 8.02 -5.82
C LEU A 225 10.57 7.58 -4.50
N SER A 226 10.13 6.47 -3.92
CA SER A 226 10.75 5.87 -2.74
C SER A 226 12.22 5.53 -2.99
N GLY A 227 12.53 4.96 -4.15
CA GLY A 227 13.91 4.72 -4.58
C GLY A 227 14.73 5.99 -4.80
N LEU A 228 14.14 7.08 -5.30
CA LEU A 228 14.80 8.37 -5.45
C LEU A 228 15.13 9.02 -4.10
N LEU A 229 14.22 8.94 -3.13
CA LEU A 229 14.47 9.42 -1.76
C LEU A 229 15.69 8.74 -1.16
N VAL A 230 15.79 7.40 -1.28
CA VAL A 230 16.96 6.66 -0.79
C VAL A 230 18.25 7.07 -1.48
N ARG A 231 18.23 7.34 -2.79
CA ARG A 231 19.41 7.85 -3.53
C ARG A 231 19.85 9.24 -3.08
N LEU A 232 18.91 10.05 -2.63
CA LEU A 232 19.17 11.40 -2.10
C LEU A 232 19.55 11.39 -0.62
N GLY A 233 19.71 10.20 -0.02
CA GLY A 233 20.15 10.00 1.35
C GLY A 233 19.04 10.18 2.38
N ASP A 234 17.80 9.84 2.02
CA ASP A 234 16.66 9.82 2.93
C ASP A 234 15.88 8.51 2.79
N VAL A 235 14.85 8.31 3.61
CA VAL A 235 13.94 7.17 3.58
C VAL A 235 12.49 7.63 3.41
N VAL A 236 11.60 6.75 3.02
CA VAL A 236 10.16 7.04 2.92
C VAL A 236 9.65 7.56 4.26
N ALA A 237 8.99 8.71 4.28
CA ALA A 237 8.40 9.27 5.50
C ALA A 237 7.07 8.58 5.81
N ILE A 238 6.84 8.31 7.09
CA ILE A 238 5.52 7.96 7.62
C ILE A 238 4.84 9.26 8.05
N GLU A 239 3.72 9.59 7.42
CA GLU A 239 3.02 10.85 7.69
C GLU A 239 2.47 10.88 9.12
N ASN A 240 2.63 12.03 9.79
CA ASN A 240 2.22 12.25 11.18
C ASN A 240 2.83 11.26 12.19
N ALA A 241 3.98 10.67 11.86
CA ALA A 241 4.63 9.74 12.77
C ALA A 241 5.07 10.42 14.07
N VAL A 242 4.81 9.74 15.18
CA VAL A 242 5.39 10.05 16.47
C VAL A 242 6.60 9.14 16.68
N THR A 243 7.75 9.74 16.95
CA THR A 243 9.00 9.01 17.21
C THR A 243 9.23 8.92 18.72
N ASP A 244 9.39 7.72 19.24
CA ASP A 244 9.71 7.49 20.65
C ASP A 244 11.21 7.63 20.95
N ALA A 245 11.59 7.49 22.24
CA ALA A 245 12.99 7.59 22.68
C ALA A 245 13.91 6.50 22.12
N ALA A 246 13.38 5.38 21.63
CA ALA A 246 14.11 4.31 20.97
C ALA A 246 14.26 4.55 19.45
N GLY A 247 13.68 5.63 18.93
CA GLY A 247 13.68 5.96 17.51
C GLY A 247 12.63 5.20 16.70
N VAL A 248 11.65 4.57 17.37
CA VAL A 248 10.53 3.87 16.70
C VAL A 248 9.50 4.90 16.29
N GLU A 249 9.17 4.92 15.00
CA GLU A 249 8.12 5.78 14.43
C GLU A 249 6.80 5.00 14.37
N ARG A 250 5.71 5.67 14.75
CA ARG A 250 4.35 5.11 14.75
C ARG A 250 3.37 6.11 14.20
N SER A 251 2.45 5.65 13.34
CA SER A 251 1.36 6.47 12.84
C SER A 251 0.17 5.60 12.43
N ARG A 252 -1.01 6.23 12.38
CA ARG A 252 -2.10 5.77 11.52
C ARG A 252 -2.10 6.63 10.27
N LEU A 253 -2.10 6.01 9.09
CA LEU A 253 -2.06 6.76 7.84
C LEU A 253 -3.31 7.62 7.69
N PRO A 254 -3.17 8.91 7.34
CA PRO A 254 -4.31 9.70 6.95
C PRO A 254 -4.85 9.15 5.64
N MET A 255 -6.04 8.56 5.70
CA MET A 255 -6.67 8.02 4.50
C MET A 255 -7.37 9.15 3.71
N PRO A 256 -7.46 9.01 2.38
CA PRO A 256 -8.18 9.97 1.57
C PRO A 256 -9.58 10.18 2.12
N ALA A 257 -10.04 11.42 2.21
CA ALA A 257 -11.40 11.72 2.63
C ALA A 257 -12.41 10.92 1.79
N ALA A 258 -13.45 10.42 2.43
CA ALA A 258 -14.58 9.83 1.73
C ALA A 258 -15.09 10.84 0.68
N TYR A 259 -15.51 10.32 -0.49
CA TYR A 259 -16.08 11.20 -1.50
C TYR A 259 -17.33 11.92 -0.97
N PRO A 260 -17.51 13.20 -1.28
CA PRO A 260 -18.66 13.94 -0.81
C PRO A 260 -19.97 13.43 -1.44
N GLY A 261 -20.99 13.27 -0.64
CA GLY A 261 -22.36 13.29 -1.13
C GLY A 261 -23.05 12.00 -1.53
N GLY A 262 -22.61 10.83 -1.10
CA GLY A 262 -23.38 9.58 -1.21
C GLY A 262 -23.65 9.05 -2.63
N ASN A 263 -23.15 9.71 -3.66
CA ASN A 263 -23.25 9.30 -5.06
C ASN A 263 -21.87 8.81 -5.55
N ARG A 264 -21.81 7.57 -6.04
CA ARG A 264 -20.58 6.96 -6.56
C ARG A 264 -19.94 7.76 -7.71
N LEU A 265 -20.74 8.47 -8.53
CA LEU A 265 -20.22 9.32 -9.59
C LEU A 265 -19.38 10.47 -9.04
N SER A 266 -19.78 11.05 -7.90
CA SER A 266 -19.02 12.14 -7.26
C SER A 266 -17.61 11.72 -6.84
N ALA A 267 -17.39 10.43 -6.57
CA ALA A 267 -16.06 9.89 -6.34
C ALA A 267 -15.15 10.10 -7.56
N LEU A 268 -15.65 9.75 -8.76
CA LEU A 268 -14.88 9.91 -10.00
C LEU A 268 -14.64 11.38 -10.36
N GLU A 269 -15.53 12.28 -9.96
CA GLU A 269 -15.40 13.73 -10.19
C GLU A 269 -14.24 14.36 -9.43
N THR A 270 -13.70 13.70 -8.42
CA THR A 270 -12.51 14.16 -7.68
C THR A 270 -11.19 13.83 -8.39
N LEU A 271 -11.17 12.85 -9.30
CA LEU A 271 -9.94 12.37 -9.94
C LEU A 271 -9.23 13.40 -10.83
N PRO A 272 -9.94 14.19 -11.68
CA PRO A 272 -9.26 15.20 -12.49
C PRO A 272 -8.50 16.25 -11.69
N ASP A 273 -9.00 16.63 -10.51
CA ASP A 273 -8.32 17.60 -9.63
C ASP A 273 -7.10 16.99 -8.95
N LEU A 274 -7.20 15.73 -8.51
CA LEU A 274 -6.08 14.96 -7.98
C LEU A 274 -4.93 14.89 -9.00
N GLU A 275 -5.22 14.50 -10.22
CA GLU A 275 -4.22 14.39 -11.30
C GLU A 275 -3.61 15.75 -11.66
N ARG A 276 -4.41 16.82 -11.75
CA ARG A 276 -3.90 18.18 -11.98
C ARG A 276 -2.98 18.63 -10.86
N GLY A 277 -3.32 18.31 -9.61
CA GLY A 277 -2.47 18.58 -8.45
C GLY A 277 -1.12 17.88 -8.54
N LEU A 278 -1.11 16.59 -8.94
CA LEU A 278 0.10 15.82 -9.19
C LEU A 278 0.93 16.42 -10.32
N VAL A 279 0.33 16.80 -11.46
CA VAL A 279 1.03 17.46 -12.57
C VAL A 279 1.76 18.71 -12.07
N ALA A 280 1.07 19.59 -11.35
CA ALA A 280 1.69 20.84 -10.83
C ALA A 280 2.89 20.54 -9.92
N LYS A 281 2.79 19.53 -9.04
CA LYS A 281 3.89 19.12 -8.16
C LYS A 281 5.07 18.49 -8.93
N TYR A 282 4.80 17.72 -9.97
CA TYR A 282 5.88 17.19 -10.82
C TYR A 282 6.56 18.31 -11.62
N GLU A 283 5.85 19.33 -12.09
CA GLU A 283 6.43 20.49 -12.75
C GLU A 283 7.37 21.26 -11.80
N GLU A 284 6.95 21.49 -10.55
CA GLU A 284 7.81 22.05 -9.50
C GLU A 284 9.08 21.18 -9.31
N ALA A 285 8.94 19.86 -9.21
CA ALA A 285 10.04 18.94 -8.94
C ALA A 285 11.05 18.86 -10.11
N VAL A 286 10.58 18.87 -11.35
CA VAL A 286 11.44 18.87 -12.55
C VAL A 286 12.26 20.14 -12.66
N ALA A 287 11.79 21.25 -12.11
CA ALA A 287 12.48 22.54 -12.09
C ALA A 287 13.59 22.63 -11.03
N LEU A 288 13.67 21.70 -10.08
CA LEU A 288 14.71 21.67 -9.06
C LEU A 288 16.09 21.32 -9.65
N ASP A 289 17.14 21.83 -9.00
CA ASP A 289 18.53 21.45 -9.30
C ASP A 289 18.85 20.08 -8.67
N LEU A 290 18.47 19.03 -9.38
CA LEU A 290 18.64 17.63 -9.01
C LEU A 290 19.55 16.92 -10.01
N PRO A 291 20.17 15.77 -9.65
CA PRO A 291 20.89 14.92 -10.60
C PRO A 291 20.04 14.61 -11.83
N GLU A 292 20.66 14.60 -13.00
CA GLU A 292 19.93 14.45 -14.29
C GLU A 292 19.11 13.14 -14.34
N GLU A 293 19.61 12.08 -13.76
CA GLU A 293 18.89 10.80 -13.69
C GLU A 293 17.60 10.89 -12.85
N VAL A 294 17.62 11.70 -11.78
CA VAL A 294 16.44 11.97 -10.94
C VAL A 294 15.43 12.80 -11.74
N ARG A 295 15.90 13.89 -12.38
CA ARG A 295 15.03 14.72 -13.23
C ARG A 295 14.44 13.96 -14.41
N ALA A 296 15.21 13.05 -15.03
CA ALA A 296 14.71 12.21 -16.11
C ALA A 296 13.55 11.32 -15.66
N GLN A 297 13.67 10.72 -14.48
CA GLN A 297 12.59 9.92 -13.89
C GLN A 297 11.36 10.78 -13.58
N LEU A 298 11.55 11.96 -12.99
CA LEU A 298 10.44 12.90 -12.70
C LEU A 298 9.73 13.36 -13.98
N ARG A 299 10.47 13.64 -15.07
CA ARG A 299 9.88 13.98 -16.39
C ARG A 299 9.04 12.84 -16.96
N LEU A 300 9.47 11.58 -16.77
CA LEU A 300 8.68 10.42 -17.19
C LEU A 300 7.36 10.34 -16.40
N HIS A 301 7.42 10.50 -15.07
CA HIS A 301 6.21 10.51 -14.25
C HIS A 301 5.28 11.67 -14.65
N LEU A 302 5.82 12.88 -14.83
CA LEU A 302 5.05 14.03 -15.31
C LEU A 302 4.33 13.75 -16.62
N ALA A 303 5.01 13.11 -17.59
CA ALA A 303 4.41 12.79 -18.88
C ALA A 303 3.24 11.81 -18.75
N LEU A 304 3.40 10.76 -17.91
CA LEU A 304 2.34 9.77 -17.63
C LEU A 304 1.17 10.39 -16.86
N THR A 305 1.44 11.23 -15.88
CA THR A 305 0.38 11.92 -15.11
C THR A 305 -0.42 12.90 -15.99
N ARG A 306 0.23 13.58 -16.94
CA ARG A 306 -0.47 14.40 -17.95
C ARG A 306 -1.37 13.55 -18.86
N GLU A 307 -0.96 12.34 -19.21
CA GLU A 307 -1.83 11.40 -19.95
C GLU A 307 -3.04 11.00 -19.10
N HIS A 308 -2.88 10.80 -17.78
CA HIS A 308 -3.99 10.54 -16.87
C HIS A 308 -4.99 11.70 -16.89
N VAL A 309 -4.56 12.95 -16.73
CA VAL A 309 -5.46 14.13 -16.82
C VAL A 309 -6.26 14.09 -18.11
N PHE A 310 -5.60 13.86 -19.25
CA PHE A 310 -6.29 13.81 -20.55
C PHE A 310 -7.32 12.67 -20.65
N THR A 311 -7.04 11.55 -20.02
CA THR A 311 -7.94 10.37 -20.06
C THR A 311 -9.07 10.46 -19.04
N GLN A 312 -8.89 11.17 -17.91
CA GLN A 312 -9.89 11.31 -16.84
C GLN A 312 -11.19 12.01 -17.33
N ASP A 313 -11.08 13.06 -18.10
CA ASP A 313 -12.24 13.75 -18.66
C ASP A 313 -13.10 12.81 -19.52
N LYS A 314 -12.44 11.93 -20.30
CA LYS A 314 -13.13 10.91 -21.11
C LYS A 314 -13.74 9.81 -20.24
N LEU A 315 -13.02 9.37 -19.20
CA LEU A 315 -13.51 8.38 -18.28
C LEU A 315 -14.76 8.88 -17.55
N LEU A 316 -14.73 10.10 -17.05
CA LEU A 316 -15.87 10.74 -16.37
C LEU A 316 -17.07 10.92 -17.32
N ALA A 317 -16.82 11.38 -18.56
CA ALA A 317 -17.87 11.50 -19.57
C ALA A 317 -18.52 10.15 -19.91
N ASN A 318 -17.76 9.07 -19.92
CA ASN A 318 -18.28 7.72 -20.11
C ASN A 318 -19.06 7.22 -18.89
N ALA A 319 -18.52 7.42 -17.69
CA ALA A 319 -19.17 7.02 -16.43
C ALA A 319 -20.57 7.64 -16.30
N ARG A 320 -20.73 8.92 -16.66
CA ARG A 320 -22.03 9.61 -16.66
C ARG A 320 -23.08 9.00 -17.61
N ARG A 321 -22.68 8.17 -18.58
CA ARG A 321 -23.58 7.47 -19.51
C ARG A 321 -23.98 6.09 -19.02
N ILE A 322 -23.30 5.55 -18.02
CA ILE A 322 -23.55 4.19 -17.50
C ILE A 322 -24.71 4.28 -16.51
N LYS A 323 -25.81 3.60 -16.82
CA LYS A 323 -26.93 3.46 -15.87
C LYS A 323 -26.47 2.72 -14.62
N GLY A 324 -26.74 3.26 -13.43
CA GLY A 324 -26.40 2.64 -12.15
C GLY A 324 -25.05 3.07 -11.56
N VAL A 325 -24.33 4.00 -12.18
CA VAL A 325 -23.18 4.69 -11.59
C VAL A 325 -23.62 5.91 -10.77
N VAL A 326 -24.85 6.39 -11.04
CA VAL A 326 -25.46 7.55 -10.37
C VAL A 326 -26.31 7.10 -9.19
#